data_97b10827443ebb832fffa59aaa810668
#
_entry.id   97b10827443ebb832fffa59aaa810668
#
_cell.length_a   1.000
_cell.length_b   1.000
_cell.length_c   1.000
_cell.angle_alpha   90.00
_cell.angle_beta   90.00
_cell.angle_gamma   90.00
#
_symmetry.space_group_name_H-M   'P 1'
#
loop_
_entity.id
_entity.type
_entity.pdbx_description
1 polymer ?
#
loop_
_entity_poly.entity_id
_entity_poly.type
_entity_poly.pdbx_seq_one_letter_code
_entity_poly.pdbx_strand_id
1 'polypeptide(L)'
;LPTIQGNNLSVGIPTAAGSSGSAAASTAVASAQADLSMYFTLLYQQGGDLYNDKGTQTIINNEAGVAAFKEYTKYFTDYGIPVIYDFVTRFRSGEMPIGIANFTTYNTLVVSAPEIAGLWDFTLVPGTEKTDENGNAYIDRSAFVSGSATMMLKTEDEKLKQSAWEFMKWWASSDTQVRFGREIEALLGSSARYATANKDAFVQLAWSADDIAVLNDQWDQ
;
A
#
# COMPACT_ATOMS: atom_id res chain seq x y z
N LEU A 1 -12.17 14.00 9.62
CA LEU A 1 -11.01 14.86 9.31
C LEU A 1 -11.54 16.25 9.04
N PRO A 2 -11.12 17.29 9.81
CA PRO A 2 -11.58 18.63 9.51
C PRO A 2 -11.09 18.99 8.10
N THR A 3 -11.99 19.32 7.20
CA THR A 3 -11.66 20.13 6.05
C THR A 3 -10.94 21.36 6.59
N ILE A 4 -9.72 21.63 6.16
CA ILE A 4 -9.06 22.89 6.51
C ILE A 4 -9.89 23.95 5.79
N GLN A 5 -10.86 24.51 6.50
CA GLN A 5 -11.81 25.47 5.94
C GLN A 5 -11.05 26.70 5.46
N GLY A 6 -11.21 27.00 4.21
CA GLY A 6 -10.73 28.24 3.58
C GLY A 6 -9.84 28.07 2.35
N ASN A 7 -9.18 26.90 2.16
CA ASN A 7 -8.19 26.75 1.08
C ASN A 7 -8.44 25.59 0.11
N ASN A 8 -9.61 24.96 0.13
CA ASN A 8 -9.93 23.77 -0.70
C ASN A 8 -8.91 22.59 -0.55
N LEU A 9 -8.27 22.49 0.59
CA LEU A 9 -7.33 21.42 0.87
C LEU A 9 -8.08 20.14 1.21
N SER A 10 -7.61 19.01 0.71
CA SER A 10 -8.23 17.71 0.98
C SER A 10 -7.18 16.67 1.36
N VAL A 11 -7.64 15.55 1.92
CA VAL A 11 -6.83 14.39 2.23
C VAL A 11 -6.98 13.37 1.10
N GLY A 12 -5.87 12.81 0.64
CA GLY A 12 -5.86 11.73 -0.34
C GLY A 12 -6.01 10.37 0.32
N ILE A 13 -6.90 9.53 -0.21
CA ILE A 13 -7.00 8.10 0.11
C ILE A 13 -7.09 7.30 -1.19
N PRO A 14 -6.68 6.03 -1.22
CA PRO A 14 -6.89 5.19 -2.39
C PRO A 14 -8.38 5.05 -2.71
N THR A 15 -8.82 5.48 -3.89
CA THR A 15 -10.23 5.50 -4.28
C THR A 15 -10.54 4.79 -5.59
N ALA A 16 -9.61 4.87 -6.55
CA ALA A 16 -9.74 4.21 -7.84
C ALA A 16 -8.38 3.77 -8.37
N ALA A 17 -8.37 2.78 -9.24
CA ALA A 17 -7.15 2.33 -9.90
C ALA A 17 -6.46 3.51 -10.61
N GLY A 18 -5.22 3.81 -10.23
CA GLY A 18 -4.46 4.97 -10.72
C GLY A 18 -4.40 6.16 -9.76
N SER A 19 -5.23 6.22 -8.71
CA SER A 19 -5.17 7.28 -7.70
C SER A 19 -3.96 7.15 -6.76
N SER A 20 -3.29 6.01 -6.76
CA SER A 20 -2.13 5.69 -5.91
C SER A 20 -0.77 5.99 -6.56
N GLY A 21 -0.70 6.84 -7.59
CA GLY A 21 0.57 7.25 -8.19
C GLY A 21 1.27 6.21 -9.06
N SER A 22 0.55 5.17 -9.49
CA SER A 22 1.07 4.25 -10.50
C SER A 22 1.20 4.99 -11.83
N ALA A 23 2.42 5.04 -12.38
CA ALA A 23 2.77 5.75 -13.62
C ALA A 23 2.15 5.16 -14.91
N ALA A 24 1.13 4.35 -14.80
CA ALA A 24 0.35 3.82 -15.90
C ALA A 24 -0.93 4.64 -16.12
N ALA A 25 -0.81 5.95 -16.29
CA ALA A 25 -1.82 6.74 -16.96
C ALA A 25 -1.80 6.40 -18.45
N SER A 26 -2.21 5.20 -18.82
CA SER A 26 -2.58 4.92 -20.17
C SER A 26 -3.92 5.58 -20.47
N THR A 27 -4.01 6.29 -21.56
CA THR A 27 -5.12 6.97 -22.19
C THR A 27 -6.34 6.10 -22.53
N ALA A 28 -6.65 5.12 -21.74
CA ALA A 28 -7.88 4.37 -21.83
C ALA A 28 -8.82 4.88 -20.73
N VAL A 29 -10.02 5.26 -21.13
CA VAL A 29 -11.21 5.30 -20.25
C VAL A 29 -11.48 3.85 -19.85
N ALA A 30 -10.55 3.25 -19.12
CA ALA A 30 -10.77 2.00 -18.44
C ALA A 30 -11.81 2.30 -17.35
N SER A 31 -12.86 1.51 -17.30
CA SER A 31 -13.82 1.50 -16.20
C SER A 31 -13.05 1.65 -14.90
N ALA A 32 -13.22 2.78 -14.23
CA ALA A 32 -12.56 3.06 -12.97
C ALA A 32 -13.01 1.99 -11.98
N GLN A 33 -12.17 0.97 -11.77
CA GLN A 33 -12.38 0.00 -10.71
C GLN A 33 -12.10 0.70 -9.39
N ALA A 34 -13.03 0.62 -8.46
CA ALA A 34 -12.82 1.14 -7.12
C ALA A 34 -11.61 0.45 -6.49
N ASP A 35 -10.70 1.23 -5.93
CA ASP A 35 -9.64 0.71 -5.07
C ASP A 35 -10.24 0.52 -3.67
N LEU A 36 -10.37 -0.73 -3.25
CA LEU A 36 -10.95 -1.10 -1.97
C LEU A 36 -9.90 -1.25 -0.85
N SER A 37 -8.64 -0.91 -1.10
CA SER A 37 -7.58 -1.07 -0.10
C SER A 37 -7.89 -0.32 1.21
N MET A 38 -8.48 0.87 1.12
CA MET A 38 -8.90 1.62 2.31
C MET A 38 -10.07 0.94 3.04
N TYR A 39 -11.03 0.37 2.32
CA TYR A 39 -12.10 -0.42 2.93
C TYR A 39 -11.54 -1.65 3.67
N PHE A 40 -10.60 -2.36 3.07
CA PHE A 40 -9.96 -3.53 3.70
C PHE A 40 -9.11 -3.12 4.91
N THR A 41 -8.41 -2.01 4.84
CA THR A 41 -7.70 -1.44 5.98
C THR A 41 -8.64 -1.18 7.15
N LEU A 42 -9.77 -0.51 6.91
CA LEU A 42 -10.79 -0.28 7.94
C LEU A 42 -11.40 -1.59 8.45
N LEU A 43 -11.62 -2.58 7.57
CA LEU A 43 -12.14 -3.89 7.95
C LEU A 43 -11.21 -4.59 8.96
N TYR A 44 -9.92 -4.63 8.69
CA TYR A 44 -8.93 -5.23 9.61
C TYR A 44 -8.83 -4.46 10.92
N GLN A 45 -8.82 -3.15 10.86
CA GLN A 45 -8.85 -2.29 12.04
C GLN A 45 -10.15 -2.41 12.86
N GLN A 46 -11.23 -2.91 12.28
CA GLN A 46 -12.46 -3.27 13.01
C GLN A 46 -12.43 -4.72 13.53
N GLY A 47 -11.33 -5.45 13.31
CA GLY A 47 -11.19 -6.87 13.70
C GLY A 47 -11.94 -7.82 12.77
N GLY A 48 -12.29 -7.39 11.58
CA GLY A 48 -12.89 -8.22 10.55
C GLY A 48 -11.87 -8.89 9.65
N ASP A 49 -12.34 -9.82 8.82
CA ASP A 49 -11.55 -10.49 7.79
C ASP A 49 -12.38 -10.71 6.53
N LEU A 50 -11.73 -11.05 5.42
CA LEU A 50 -12.36 -11.35 4.14
C LEU A 50 -12.95 -12.76 4.11
N TYR A 51 -12.28 -13.69 4.75
CA TYR A 51 -12.64 -15.12 4.75
C TYR A 51 -12.62 -15.68 6.15
N ASN A 52 -13.35 -16.79 6.33
CA ASN A 52 -13.22 -17.61 7.53
C ASN A 52 -11.84 -18.28 7.59
N ASP A 53 -11.46 -18.82 8.77
CA ASP A 53 -10.16 -19.47 9.02
C ASP A 53 -9.79 -20.56 8.01
N LYS A 54 -10.79 -21.16 7.36
CA LYS A 54 -10.59 -22.21 6.35
C LYS A 54 -10.45 -21.66 4.93
N GLY A 55 -10.63 -20.36 4.71
CA GLY A 55 -10.61 -19.74 3.39
C GLY A 55 -11.71 -20.21 2.44
N THR A 56 -12.79 -20.83 2.96
CA THR A 56 -13.84 -21.46 2.15
C THR A 56 -15.08 -20.61 1.98
N GLN A 57 -15.24 -19.58 2.79
CA GLN A 57 -16.43 -18.72 2.78
C GLN A 57 -16.02 -17.28 3.12
N THR A 58 -16.53 -16.32 2.35
CA THR A 58 -16.39 -14.91 2.71
C THR A 58 -17.24 -14.58 3.93
N ILE A 59 -16.70 -13.73 4.82
CA ILE A 59 -17.35 -13.29 6.06
C ILE A 59 -17.48 -11.76 6.15
N ILE A 60 -17.27 -11.04 5.05
CA ILE A 60 -17.36 -9.57 5.03
C ILE A 60 -18.76 -9.03 5.38
N ASN A 61 -19.80 -9.86 5.32
CA ASN A 61 -21.17 -9.49 5.70
C ASN A 61 -21.41 -9.73 7.20
N ASN A 62 -20.53 -9.23 8.03
CA ASN A 62 -20.68 -9.23 9.48
C ASN A 62 -20.69 -7.79 10.02
N GLU A 63 -20.74 -7.62 11.34
CA GLU A 63 -20.79 -6.30 11.98
C GLU A 63 -19.56 -5.45 11.64
N ALA A 64 -18.36 -6.03 11.71
CA ALA A 64 -17.11 -5.35 11.36
C ALA A 64 -17.09 -4.90 9.89
N GLY A 65 -17.50 -5.77 8.97
CA GLY A 65 -17.57 -5.45 7.53
C GLY A 65 -18.55 -4.33 7.22
N VAL A 66 -19.73 -4.35 7.87
CA VAL A 66 -20.72 -3.28 7.72
C VAL A 66 -20.25 -1.98 8.35
N ALA A 67 -19.59 -2.02 9.51
CA ALA A 67 -19.03 -0.82 10.16
C ALA A 67 -17.92 -0.20 9.29
N ALA A 68 -16.98 -1.00 8.80
CA ALA A 68 -15.92 -0.56 7.89
C ALA A 68 -16.48 0.06 6.60
N PHE A 69 -17.52 -0.55 6.01
CA PHE A 69 -18.15 -0.02 4.80
C PHE A 69 -18.84 1.33 5.05
N LYS A 70 -19.53 1.48 6.16
CA LYS A 70 -20.15 2.75 6.55
C LYS A 70 -19.09 3.84 6.75
N GLU A 71 -17.99 3.53 7.40
CA GLU A 71 -16.90 4.49 7.60
C GLU A 71 -16.23 4.86 6.29
N TYR A 72 -15.95 3.88 5.44
CA TYR A 72 -15.41 4.11 4.09
C TYR A 72 -16.30 5.03 3.25
N THR A 73 -17.60 4.83 3.28
CA THR A 73 -18.54 5.68 2.50
C THR A 73 -18.58 7.12 2.99
N LYS A 74 -18.41 7.39 4.29
CA LYS A 74 -18.35 8.74 4.83
C LYS A 74 -17.23 9.60 4.24
N TYR A 75 -16.12 8.99 3.82
CA TYR A 75 -15.05 9.74 3.15
C TYR A 75 -15.57 10.51 1.93
N PHE A 76 -16.53 9.95 1.23
CA PHE A 76 -17.11 10.56 0.03
C PHE A 76 -18.35 11.40 0.35
N THR A 77 -19.26 10.90 1.18
CA THR A 77 -20.55 11.55 1.46
C THR A 77 -20.43 12.70 2.43
N ASP A 78 -19.63 12.55 3.48
CA ASP A 78 -19.58 13.48 4.60
C ASP A 78 -18.33 14.38 4.53
N TYR A 79 -17.19 13.81 4.10
CA TYR A 79 -15.91 14.53 4.04
C TYR A 79 -15.57 15.06 2.64
N GLY A 80 -16.35 14.69 1.62
CA GLY A 80 -16.23 15.22 0.26
C GLY A 80 -14.91 14.86 -0.44
N ILE A 81 -14.28 13.73 -0.10
CA ILE A 81 -13.09 13.28 -0.80
C ILE A 81 -13.49 12.90 -2.24
N PRO A 82 -12.78 13.41 -3.26
CA PRO A 82 -13.08 13.06 -4.65
C PRO A 82 -12.89 11.57 -4.91
N VAL A 83 -13.78 10.96 -5.71
CA VAL A 83 -13.68 9.56 -6.08
C VAL A 83 -12.54 9.32 -7.08
N ILE A 84 -12.26 10.28 -7.94
CA ILE A 84 -11.22 10.20 -8.97
C ILE A 84 -10.32 11.43 -8.88
N TYR A 85 -9.04 11.23 -8.72
CA TYR A 85 -8.02 12.28 -8.71
C TYR A 85 -6.64 11.69 -8.91
N ASP A 86 -5.66 12.51 -9.27
CA ASP A 86 -4.25 12.16 -9.25
C ASP A 86 -3.61 12.68 -7.96
N PHE A 87 -3.24 11.76 -7.06
CA PHE A 87 -2.68 12.11 -5.76
C PHE A 87 -1.36 12.86 -5.88
N VAL A 88 -0.45 12.35 -6.72
CA VAL A 88 0.90 12.95 -6.87
C VAL A 88 0.82 14.39 -7.34
N THR A 89 -0.02 14.67 -8.34
CA THR A 89 -0.23 16.03 -8.83
C THR A 89 -0.82 16.95 -7.76
N ARG A 90 -1.83 16.50 -7.02
CA ARG A 90 -2.48 17.30 -5.98
C ARG A 90 -1.63 17.47 -4.73
N PHE A 91 -0.83 16.47 -4.37
CA PHE A 91 0.14 16.56 -3.29
C PHE A 91 1.22 17.59 -3.64
N ARG A 92 1.76 17.48 -4.84
CA ARG A 92 2.74 18.41 -5.39
C ARG A 92 2.26 19.86 -5.42
N SER A 93 0.99 20.10 -5.80
CA SER A 93 0.40 21.45 -5.83
C SER A 93 -0.05 21.95 -4.45
N GLY A 94 0.00 21.10 -3.40
CA GLY A 94 -0.49 21.44 -2.06
C GLY A 94 -1.99 21.34 -1.88
N GLU A 95 -2.74 20.88 -2.89
CA GLU A 95 -4.19 20.66 -2.76
C GLU A 95 -4.54 19.48 -1.86
N MET A 96 -3.66 18.46 -1.79
CA MET A 96 -3.77 17.29 -0.91
C MET A 96 -2.49 17.14 -0.09
N PRO A 97 -2.28 17.93 0.94
CA PRO A 97 -1.02 17.93 1.71
C PRO A 97 -0.83 16.70 2.60
N ILE A 98 -1.85 15.86 2.74
CA ILE A 98 -1.83 14.60 3.48
C ILE A 98 -2.51 13.55 2.62
N GLY A 99 -1.98 12.32 2.62
CA GLY A 99 -2.62 11.19 1.94
C GLY A 99 -2.15 9.83 2.44
N ILE A 100 -2.97 8.82 2.18
CA ILE A 100 -2.62 7.42 2.35
C ILE A 100 -2.36 6.86 0.95
N ALA A 101 -1.21 6.25 0.76
CA ALA A 101 -0.80 5.71 -0.54
C ALA A 101 0.14 4.51 -0.33
N ASN A 102 0.37 3.74 -1.40
CA ASN A 102 1.40 2.71 -1.39
C ASN A 102 2.78 3.33 -1.14
N PHE A 103 3.66 2.64 -0.42
CA PHE A 103 5.01 3.14 -0.14
C PHE A 103 5.83 3.40 -1.41
N THR A 104 5.55 2.73 -2.52
CA THR A 104 6.16 2.98 -3.83
C THR A 104 5.84 4.37 -4.40
N THR A 105 4.79 5.04 -3.92
CA THR A 105 4.46 6.42 -4.26
C THR A 105 5.57 7.38 -3.87
N TYR A 106 6.35 7.06 -2.83
CA TYR A 106 7.58 7.77 -2.47
C TYR A 106 8.51 7.95 -3.68
N ASN A 107 8.79 6.86 -4.39
CA ASN A 107 9.68 6.89 -5.56
C ASN A 107 9.14 7.82 -6.67
N THR A 108 7.83 7.81 -6.87
CA THR A 108 7.17 8.70 -7.84
C THR A 108 7.29 10.16 -7.43
N LEU A 109 7.05 10.48 -6.16
CA LEU A 109 7.15 11.84 -5.63
C LEU A 109 8.59 12.38 -5.72
N VAL A 110 9.58 11.58 -5.36
CA VAL A 110 11.01 11.98 -5.45
C VAL A 110 11.39 12.39 -6.87
N VAL A 111 10.86 11.73 -7.89
CA VAL A 111 11.20 12.00 -9.29
C VAL A 111 10.33 13.09 -9.91
N SER A 112 9.02 13.07 -9.63
CA SER A 112 8.06 13.94 -10.31
C SER A 112 7.75 15.25 -9.59
N ALA A 113 8.19 15.40 -8.33
CA ALA A 113 7.94 16.57 -7.50
C ALA A 113 9.24 17.10 -6.83
N PRO A 114 10.33 17.34 -7.58
CA PRO A 114 11.61 17.77 -7.01
C PRO A 114 11.53 19.13 -6.31
N GLU A 115 10.57 19.99 -6.65
CA GLU A 115 10.37 21.30 -6.04
C GLU A 115 9.88 21.26 -4.59
N ILE A 116 9.33 20.14 -4.15
CA ILE A 116 8.93 19.90 -2.76
C ILE A 116 9.86 18.93 -2.03
N ALA A 117 11.01 18.62 -2.59
CA ALA A 117 11.98 17.74 -1.97
C ALA A 117 12.40 18.26 -0.58
N GLY A 118 12.35 17.41 0.44
CA GLY A 118 12.67 17.77 1.83
C GLY A 118 11.58 18.54 2.57
N LEU A 119 10.42 18.80 1.94
CA LEU A 119 9.27 19.46 2.58
C LEU A 119 8.17 18.49 3.01
N TRP A 120 8.34 17.21 2.81
CA TRP A 120 7.39 16.15 3.16
C TRP A 120 8.11 14.90 3.64
N ASP A 121 7.38 14.08 4.34
CA ASP A 121 7.82 12.79 4.86
C ASP A 121 6.63 11.85 4.96
N PHE A 122 6.85 10.59 5.33
CA PHE A 122 5.79 9.63 5.56
C PHE A 122 5.91 8.96 6.94
N THR A 123 4.80 8.49 7.44
CA THR A 123 4.69 7.82 8.74
C THR A 123 3.69 6.66 8.65
N LEU A 124 3.49 5.98 9.77
CA LEU A 124 2.53 4.88 9.90
C LEU A 124 1.12 5.30 9.47
N VAL A 125 0.38 4.36 8.92
CA VAL A 125 -1.04 4.54 8.60
C VAL A 125 -1.82 4.90 9.87
N PRO A 126 -2.77 5.85 9.82
CA PRO A 126 -3.67 6.12 10.93
C PRO A 126 -4.40 4.84 11.36
N GLY A 127 -4.47 4.61 12.65
CA GLY A 127 -5.08 3.42 13.22
C GLY A 127 -6.37 3.71 13.99
N THR A 128 -7.01 2.64 14.42
CA THR A 128 -8.22 2.65 15.26
C THR A 128 -7.83 2.32 16.71
N GLU A 129 -8.31 3.12 17.66
CA GLU A 129 -8.12 2.84 19.09
C GLU A 129 -8.92 1.59 19.48
N LYS A 130 -8.24 0.66 20.13
CA LYS A 130 -8.78 -0.59 20.64
C LYS A 130 -8.36 -0.82 22.08
N THR A 131 -9.00 -1.79 22.73
CA THR A 131 -8.65 -2.24 24.08
C THR A 131 -8.29 -3.72 24.02
N ASP A 132 -7.16 -4.09 24.60
CA ASP A 132 -6.71 -5.48 24.71
C ASP A 132 -7.50 -6.27 25.76
N GLU A 133 -7.23 -7.56 25.90
CA GLU A 133 -7.87 -8.46 26.86
C GLU A 133 -7.60 -8.05 28.34
N ASN A 134 -6.58 -7.25 28.59
CA ASN A 134 -6.20 -6.77 29.91
C ASN A 134 -6.79 -5.38 30.22
N GLY A 135 -7.52 -4.78 29.26
CA GLY A 135 -8.11 -3.45 29.41
C GLY A 135 -7.17 -2.30 29.02
N ASN A 136 -6.01 -2.56 28.41
CA ASN A 136 -5.10 -1.51 27.96
C ASN A 136 -5.50 -0.99 26.58
N ALA A 137 -5.51 0.32 26.42
CA ALA A 137 -5.74 0.95 25.13
C ALA A 137 -4.50 0.81 24.23
N TYR A 138 -4.72 0.49 22.95
CA TYR A 138 -3.69 0.49 21.92
C TYR A 138 -4.28 1.01 20.60
N ILE A 139 -3.40 1.39 19.67
CA ILE A 139 -3.80 1.82 18.32
C ILE A 139 -3.50 0.68 17.35
N ASP A 140 -4.54 0.09 16.79
CA ASP A 140 -4.43 -0.90 15.72
C ASP A 140 -4.20 -0.18 14.39
N ARG A 141 -3.04 -0.41 13.78
CA ARG A 141 -2.62 0.18 12.50
C ARG A 141 -2.58 -0.85 11.37
N SER A 142 -3.28 -1.95 11.53
CA SER A 142 -3.42 -2.96 10.47
C SER A 142 -3.80 -2.28 9.16
N ALA A 143 -3.15 -2.67 8.08
CA ALA A 143 -3.39 -2.09 6.76
C ALA A 143 -3.47 -3.20 5.72
N PHE A 144 -4.25 -2.93 4.67
CA PHE A 144 -4.29 -3.82 3.51
C PHE A 144 -2.94 -3.81 2.79
N VAL A 145 -2.44 -4.99 2.52
CA VAL A 145 -1.21 -5.22 1.75
C VAL A 145 -1.56 -5.92 0.43
N SER A 146 -1.01 -5.44 -0.66
CA SER A 146 -1.03 -6.14 -1.94
C SER A 146 0.39 -6.49 -2.37
N GLY A 147 0.54 -7.61 -3.06
CA GLY A 147 1.86 -8.06 -3.52
C GLY A 147 1.74 -9.01 -4.69
N SER A 148 2.89 -9.32 -5.30
CA SER A 148 3.01 -10.34 -6.33
C SER A 148 3.58 -11.63 -5.75
N ALA A 149 3.04 -12.77 -6.18
CA ALA A 149 3.50 -14.07 -5.78
C ALA A 149 3.96 -14.89 -6.99
N THR A 150 5.02 -15.65 -6.81
CA THR A 150 5.45 -16.65 -7.81
C THR A 150 4.76 -17.97 -7.49
N MET A 151 4.07 -18.54 -8.48
CA MET A 151 3.37 -19.81 -8.35
C MET A 151 3.93 -20.84 -9.34
N MET A 152 4.03 -22.08 -8.90
CA MET A 152 4.36 -23.19 -9.76
C MET A 152 3.10 -23.85 -10.29
N LEU A 153 2.98 -23.95 -11.62
CA LEU A 153 1.89 -24.67 -12.24
C LEU A 153 2.01 -26.18 -12.00
N LYS A 154 0.85 -26.86 -11.88
CA LYS A 154 0.84 -28.32 -11.75
C LYS A 154 1.49 -28.97 -12.98
N THR A 155 2.43 -29.89 -12.72
CA THR A 155 3.10 -30.70 -13.73
C THR A 155 3.37 -32.08 -13.17
N GLU A 156 3.32 -33.10 -14.04
CA GLU A 156 3.69 -34.49 -13.73
C GLU A 156 5.19 -34.76 -14.00
N ASP A 157 5.90 -33.79 -14.61
CA ASP A 157 7.34 -33.89 -14.84
C ASP A 157 8.12 -33.44 -13.59
N GLU A 158 8.69 -34.39 -12.87
CA GLU A 158 9.41 -34.14 -11.63
C GLU A 158 10.71 -33.31 -11.87
N LYS A 159 11.35 -33.40 -13.05
CA LYS A 159 12.50 -32.56 -13.38
C LYS A 159 12.11 -31.10 -13.57
N LEU A 160 11.00 -30.87 -14.27
CA LEU A 160 10.47 -29.53 -14.45
C LEU A 160 10.04 -28.92 -13.12
N LYS A 161 9.38 -29.71 -12.28
CA LYS A 161 8.95 -29.31 -10.94
C LYS A 161 10.15 -28.92 -10.05
N GLN A 162 11.19 -29.74 -10.06
CA GLN A 162 12.42 -29.45 -9.30
C GLN A 162 13.10 -28.17 -9.82
N SER A 163 13.23 -28.03 -11.15
CA SER A 163 13.84 -26.83 -11.75
C SER A 163 13.04 -25.56 -11.44
N ALA A 164 11.70 -25.61 -11.50
CA ALA A 164 10.83 -24.50 -11.15
C ALA A 164 11.01 -24.12 -9.68
N TRP A 165 11.11 -25.12 -8.78
CA TRP A 165 11.33 -24.87 -7.36
C TRP A 165 12.68 -24.21 -7.08
N GLU A 166 13.76 -24.67 -7.72
CA GLU A 166 15.08 -24.05 -7.60
C GLU A 166 15.07 -22.61 -8.10
N PHE A 167 14.39 -22.31 -9.22
CA PHE A 167 14.21 -20.95 -9.70
C PHE A 167 13.45 -20.08 -8.70
N MET A 168 12.34 -20.57 -8.12
CA MET A 168 11.55 -19.83 -7.14
C MET A 168 12.39 -19.49 -5.90
N LYS A 169 13.16 -20.45 -5.39
CA LYS A 169 14.08 -20.23 -4.25
C LYS A 169 15.16 -19.20 -4.59
N TRP A 170 15.76 -19.33 -5.76
CA TRP A 170 16.77 -18.39 -6.23
C TRP A 170 16.18 -16.97 -6.35
N TRP A 171 15.02 -16.84 -6.99
CA TRP A 171 14.38 -15.54 -7.15
C TRP A 171 14.00 -14.91 -5.81
N ALA A 172 13.49 -15.68 -4.86
CA ALA A 172 13.10 -15.20 -3.55
C ALA A 172 14.26 -14.93 -2.59
N SER A 173 15.49 -15.33 -2.94
CA SER A 173 16.66 -15.14 -2.06
C SER A 173 17.03 -13.66 -1.91
N SER A 174 17.49 -13.28 -0.72
CA SER A 174 17.91 -11.90 -0.43
C SER A 174 18.98 -11.42 -1.40
N ASP A 175 20.01 -12.21 -1.68
CA ASP A 175 21.08 -11.84 -2.60
C ASP A 175 20.57 -11.50 -4.00
N THR A 176 19.66 -12.31 -4.54
CA THR A 176 19.07 -12.07 -5.87
C THR A 176 18.22 -10.80 -5.86
N GLN A 177 17.39 -10.62 -4.85
CA GLN A 177 16.51 -9.46 -4.73
C GLN A 177 17.33 -8.16 -4.57
N VAL A 178 18.39 -8.18 -3.78
CA VAL A 178 19.30 -7.03 -3.61
C VAL A 178 20.01 -6.68 -4.93
N ARG A 179 20.59 -7.69 -5.60
CA ARG A 179 21.29 -7.45 -6.87
C ARG A 179 20.34 -6.91 -7.93
N PHE A 180 19.19 -7.55 -8.10
CA PHE A 180 18.17 -7.09 -9.04
C PHE A 180 17.70 -5.66 -8.72
N GLY A 181 17.38 -5.37 -7.46
CA GLY A 181 16.91 -4.06 -7.03
C GLY A 181 17.94 -2.96 -7.27
N ARG A 182 19.20 -3.21 -6.96
CA ARG A 182 20.28 -2.25 -7.20
C ARG A 182 20.56 -2.01 -8.68
N GLU A 183 20.55 -3.08 -9.48
CA GLU A 183 20.81 -2.96 -10.91
C GLU A 183 19.68 -2.24 -11.65
N ILE A 184 18.42 -2.54 -11.33
CA ILE A 184 17.29 -1.87 -11.98
C ILE A 184 17.24 -0.39 -11.61
N GLU A 185 17.52 -0.02 -10.36
CA GLU A 185 17.57 1.38 -9.93
C GLU A 185 18.77 2.11 -10.57
N ALA A 186 19.92 1.46 -10.69
CA ALA A 186 21.10 2.04 -11.35
C ALA A 186 20.86 2.31 -12.85
N LEU A 187 20.09 1.46 -13.52
CA LEU A 187 19.80 1.59 -14.95
C LEU A 187 18.66 2.57 -15.25
N LEU A 188 17.62 2.58 -14.43
CA LEU A 188 16.36 3.29 -14.72
C LEU A 188 16.07 4.44 -13.75
N GLY A 189 16.91 4.63 -12.74
CA GLY A 189 16.77 5.67 -11.74
C GLY A 189 15.84 5.30 -10.58
N SER A 190 15.67 6.23 -9.63
CA SER A 190 14.94 6.02 -8.38
C SER A 190 13.45 5.69 -8.58
N SER A 191 12.86 6.08 -9.71
CA SER A 191 11.47 5.69 -10.04
C SER A 191 11.29 4.18 -10.20
N ALA A 192 12.35 3.46 -10.54
CA ALA A 192 12.38 2.02 -10.71
C ALA A 192 12.87 1.26 -9.46
N ARG A 193 12.99 1.94 -8.32
CA ARG A 193 13.39 1.30 -7.05
C ARG A 193 12.49 0.11 -6.76
N TYR A 194 13.12 -1.04 -6.57
CA TYR A 194 12.41 -2.30 -6.47
C TYR A 194 11.72 -2.45 -5.12
N ALA A 195 10.42 -2.75 -5.17
CA ALA A 195 9.60 -3.05 -3.99
C ALA A 195 9.67 -4.56 -3.70
N THR A 196 10.67 -4.98 -2.92
CA THR A 196 10.80 -6.37 -2.50
C THR A 196 9.94 -6.69 -1.29
N ALA A 197 9.36 -7.90 -1.25
CA ALA A 197 8.71 -8.46 -0.05
C ALA A 197 9.71 -9.21 0.86
N ASN A 198 10.99 -9.32 0.48
CA ASN A 198 12.03 -9.92 1.30
C ASN A 198 12.59 -8.87 2.25
N LYS A 199 12.28 -8.95 3.56
CA LYS A 199 12.72 -7.99 4.58
C LYS A 199 14.24 -7.86 4.66
N ASP A 200 14.99 -8.97 4.52
CA ASP A 200 16.45 -8.95 4.55
C ASP A 200 17.06 -8.27 3.31
N ALA A 201 16.37 -8.33 2.18
CA ALA A 201 16.77 -7.60 0.98
C ALA A 201 16.39 -6.12 1.08
N PHE A 202 15.20 -5.82 1.60
CA PHE A 202 14.68 -4.47 1.69
C PHE A 202 15.63 -3.50 2.41
N VAL A 203 16.16 -3.91 3.57
CA VAL A 203 17.10 -3.10 4.37
C VAL A 203 18.45 -2.85 3.68
N GLN A 204 18.73 -3.51 2.57
CA GLN A 204 19.95 -3.34 1.79
C GLN A 204 19.74 -2.53 0.50
N LEU A 205 18.51 -2.12 0.21
CA LEU A 205 18.18 -1.24 -0.90
C LEU A 205 18.37 0.24 -0.51
N ALA A 206 18.20 1.15 -1.46
CA ALA A 206 18.53 2.56 -1.31
C ALA A 206 17.43 3.36 -0.56
N TRP A 207 17.02 2.86 0.60
CA TRP A 207 16.16 3.57 1.55
C TRP A 207 16.99 4.19 2.67
N SER A 208 16.53 5.30 3.24
CA SER A 208 17.15 5.85 4.45
C SER A 208 16.90 4.93 5.66
N ALA A 209 17.70 5.07 6.71
CA ALA A 209 17.50 4.30 7.94
C ALA A 209 16.14 4.63 8.60
N ASP A 210 15.71 5.89 8.52
CA ASP A 210 14.44 6.34 9.08
C ASP A 210 13.26 5.77 8.27
N ASP A 211 13.34 5.80 6.93
CA ASP A 211 12.33 5.18 6.06
C ASP A 211 12.19 3.68 6.33
N ILE A 212 13.32 2.98 6.48
CA ILE A 212 13.34 1.54 6.80
C ILE A 212 12.65 1.28 8.14
N ALA A 213 12.90 2.11 9.15
CA ALA A 213 12.29 1.96 10.46
C ALA A 213 10.77 2.11 10.39
N VAL A 214 10.26 3.16 9.73
CA VAL A 214 8.83 3.39 9.57
C VAL A 214 8.15 2.26 8.79
N LEU A 215 8.76 1.79 7.69
CA LEU A 215 8.16 0.73 6.88
C LEU A 215 8.17 -0.62 7.59
N ASN A 216 9.23 -0.96 8.33
CA ASN A 216 9.26 -2.17 9.15
C ASN A 216 8.22 -2.11 10.27
N ASP A 217 8.10 -0.99 10.96
CA ASP A 217 7.07 -0.77 11.98
C ASP A 217 5.66 -1.00 11.40
N GLN A 218 5.39 -0.48 10.20
CA GLN A 218 4.09 -0.68 9.55
C GLN A 218 3.84 -2.14 9.15
N TRP A 219 4.88 -2.87 8.73
CA TRP A 219 4.75 -4.28 8.34
C TRP A 219 4.66 -5.23 9.55
N ASP A 220 4.99 -4.77 10.73
CA ASP A 220 4.91 -5.54 11.98
C ASP A 220 3.57 -5.30 12.74
N GLN A 221 2.68 -4.43 12.18
CA GLN A 221 1.32 -4.21 12.69
C GLN A 221 0.37 -5.35 12.20
#